data_228553606c049bb5e0b25652b42c9f74
#
_entry.id   228553606c049bb5e0b25652b42c9f74
#
_cell.length_a   1.000
_cell.length_b   1.000
_cell.length_c   1.000
_cell.angle_alpha   90.00
_cell.angle_beta   90.00
_cell.angle_gamma   90.00
#
_symmetry.space_group_name_H-M   'P 1'
#
loop_
_entity.id
_entity.type
_entity.pdbx_description
1 polymer ?
#
loop_
_entity_poly.entity_id
_entity_poly.type
_entity_poly.pdbx_seq_one_letter_code
_entity_poly.pdbx_strand_id
1 'polypeptide(L)'
;MKTTLGTFLAIFSFLLSATLFSTHAHAAAYGVSVAWKTDDAQAVFEAMPHQKKAFANLIDAGLVHDMFVSESFIGDKKFPMIKFVIEADSEQHVRELIGNLPFQFKELVEVTEIRDIGNKWLNTDVAFKNYAVELAWTEPENQFIVDEIISQDLQMVVDWSAQGVITSAYLKHQEIAQEKPNQKAMIRPIYSMAILAKNEEQARGVASQLNAVKLGFAEVMISELGFKLEL
;
A
#
# COMPACT_ATOMS: atom_id res chain seq x y z
N MET A 1 58.75 -61.14 7.31
CA MET A 1 58.58 -59.67 7.65
C MET A 1 58.21 -58.96 6.34
N LYS A 2 56.94 -58.69 6.12
CA LYS A 2 56.44 -57.83 5.04
C LYS A 2 55.29 -57.04 5.59
N THR A 3 55.50 -55.77 5.76
CA THR A 3 54.53 -54.77 6.16
C THR A 3 53.73 -54.30 4.95
N THR A 4 52.46 -54.55 4.95
CA THR A 4 51.51 -54.01 3.94
C THR A 4 50.91 -52.65 4.45
N LEU A 5 51.19 -51.63 3.69
CA LEU A 5 50.68 -50.31 3.86
C LEU A 5 49.25 -50.22 3.29
N GLY A 6 48.25 -50.04 4.13
CA GLY A 6 46.86 -49.84 3.72
C GLY A 6 46.59 -48.39 3.45
N THR A 7 46.22 -48.09 2.21
CA THR A 7 45.82 -46.75 1.75
C THR A 7 44.36 -46.53 2.13
N PHE A 8 44.10 -45.64 3.05
CA PHE A 8 42.72 -45.12 3.33
C PHE A 8 42.38 -44.00 2.37
N LEU A 9 41.47 -44.27 1.46
CA LEU A 9 40.89 -43.29 0.56
C LEU A 9 39.72 -42.62 1.29
N ALA A 10 39.92 -41.39 1.78
CA ALA A 10 38.85 -40.58 2.38
C ALA A 10 38.05 -39.89 1.27
N ILE A 11 36.86 -40.41 0.99
CA ILE A 11 35.88 -39.74 0.12
C ILE A 11 35.25 -38.59 0.87
N PHE A 12 35.68 -37.36 0.54
CA PHE A 12 35.12 -36.14 1.08
C PHE A 12 33.83 -35.80 0.28
N SER A 13 32.68 -36.26 0.76
CA SER A 13 31.39 -35.89 0.20
C SER A 13 31.08 -34.42 0.57
N PHE A 14 31.28 -33.55 -0.41
CA PHE A 14 30.88 -32.15 -0.31
C PHE A 14 29.36 -32.10 -0.46
N LEU A 15 28.62 -32.12 0.66
CA LEU A 15 27.20 -31.81 0.72
C LEU A 15 27.04 -30.34 0.46
N LEU A 16 26.75 -30.01 -0.80
CA LEU A 16 26.34 -28.67 -1.23
C LEU A 16 24.92 -28.42 -0.67
N SER A 17 24.86 -27.90 0.53
CA SER A 17 23.60 -27.39 1.13
C SER A 17 23.14 -26.20 0.31
N ALA A 18 22.30 -26.44 -0.69
CA ALA A 18 21.53 -25.40 -1.33
C ALA A 18 20.56 -24.85 -0.27
N THR A 19 20.97 -23.80 0.44
CA THR A 19 20.06 -22.96 1.22
C THR A 19 19.12 -22.31 0.21
N LEU A 20 17.95 -22.91 0.05
CA LEU A 20 16.81 -22.26 -0.56
C LEU A 20 16.53 -21.02 0.30
N PHE A 21 17.02 -19.87 -0.15
CA PHE A 21 16.50 -18.60 0.32
C PHE A 21 15.04 -18.57 -0.13
N SER A 22 14.15 -19.04 0.73
CA SER A 22 12.74 -18.69 0.63
C SER A 22 12.69 -17.18 0.78
N THR A 23 12.64 -16.48 -0.35
CA THR A 23 12.16 -15.10 -0.36
C THR A 23 10.73 -15.19 0.15
N HIS A 24 10.54 -15.00 1.44
CA HIS A 24 9.22 -14.75 1.97
C HIS A 24 8.77 -13.47 1.25
N ALA A 25 7.88 -13.62 0.29
CA ALA A 25 7.14 -12.48 -0.23
C ALA A 25 6.51 -11.85 1.01
N HIS A 26 6.99 -10.68 1.41
CA HIS A 26 6.38 -9.92 2.48
C HIS A 26 5.05 -9.46 1.92
N ALA A 27 3.96 -9.92 2.52
CA ALA A 27 2.65 -9.40 2.22
C ALA A 27 2.69 -7.87 2.35
N ALA A 28 2.26 -7.18 1.32
CA ALA A 28 2.20 -5.73 1.27
C ALA A 28 0.75 -5.26 1.25
N ALA A 29 0.50 -4.05 1.72
CA ALA A 29 -0.81 -3.45 1.61
C ALA A 29 -0.98 -2.81 0.22
N TYR A 30 -2.12 -3.10 -0.40
CA TYR A 30 -2.52 -2.57 -1.69
C TYR A 30 -3.76 -1.71 -1.54
N GLY A 31 -3.69 -0.44 -1.96
CA GLY A 31 -4.86 0.42 -2.13
C GLY A 31 -5.61 0.00 -3.40
N VAL A 32 -6.91 -0.25 -3.26
CA VAL A 32 -7.79 -0.65 -4.37
C VAL A 32 -8.88 0.38 -4.57
N SER A 33 -8.99 0.88 -5.79
CA SER A 33 -10.06 1.75 -6.25
C SER A 33 -10.92 1.01 -7.27
N VAL A 34 -12.24 1.18 -7.16
CA VAL A 34 -13.22 0.59 -8.07
C VAL A 34 -14.20 1.66 -8.55
N ALA A 35 -14.82 1.43 -9.71
CA ALA A 35 -15.90 2.25 -10.24
C ALA A 35 -17.09 1.39 -10.63
N TRP A 36 -18.30 1.97 -10.67
CA TRP A 36 -19.47 1.29 -11.21
C TRP A 36 -19.30 1.09 -12.71
N LYS A 37 -19.51 -0.14 -13.16
CA LYS A 37 -19.50 -0.54 -14.57
C LYS A 37 -20.94 -0.64 -15.13
N THR A 38 -21.92 -0.64 -14.25
CA THR A 38 -23.34 -0.79 -14.57
C THR A 38 -24.15 0.46 -14.26
N ASP A 39 -25.26 0.67 -14.96
CA ASP A 39 -26.32 1.62 -14.66
C ASP A 39 -27.54 0.96 -13.98
N ASP A 40 -27.53 -0.37 -13.82
CA ASP A 40 -28.57 -1.15 -13.18
C ASP A 40 -28.42 -1.14 -11.64
N ALA A 41 -29.01 -0.11 -11.01
CA ALA A 41 -29.03 0.02 -9.56
C ALA A 41 -29.76 -1.15 -8.85
N GLN A 42 -30.72 -1.80 -9.54
CA GLN A 42 -31.45 -2.93 -8.95
C GLN A 42 -30.56 -4.16 -8.83
N ALA A 43 -29.77 -4.48 -9.87
CA ALA A 43 -28.82 -5.58 -9.83
C ALA A 43 -27.75 -5.38 -8.73
N VAL A 44 -27.31 -4.13 -8.53
CA VAL A 44 -26.38 -3.78 -7.43
C VAL A 44 -27.06 -4.01 -6.07
N PHE A 45 -28.29 -3.54 -5.91
CA PHE A 45 -29.03 -3.69 -4.64
C PHE A 45 -29.23 -5.17 -4.30
N GLU A 46 -29.58 -6.01 -5.24
CA GLU A 46 -29.78 -7.46 -5.06
C GLU A 46 -28.47 -8.18 -4.71
N ALA A 47 -27.35 -7.75 -5.26
CA ALA A 47 -26.04 -8.34 -4.96
C ALA A 47 -25.42 -7.85 -3.66
N MET A 48 -25.86 -6.71 -3.11
CA MET A 48 -25.27 -6.05 -1.93
C MET A 48 -25.15 -6.94 -0.70
N PRO A 49 -26.15 -7.76 -0.27
CA PRO A 49 -25.99 -8.62 0.89
C PRO A 49 -24.84 -9.62 0.74
N HIS A 50 -24.68 -10.19 -0.45
CA HIS A 50 -23.59 -11.12 -0.75
C HIS A 50 -22.24 -10.42 -0.78
N GLN A 51 -22.18 -9.21 -1.33
CA GLN A 51 -20.97 -8.39 -1.35
C GLN A 51 -20.52 -8.04 0.08
N LYS A 52 -21.43 -7.57 0.94
CA LYS A 52 -21.14 -7.28 2.34
C LYS A 52 -20.59 -8.49 3.08
N LYS A 53 -21.22 -9.67 2.88
CA LYS A 53 -20.76 -10.91 3.51
C LYS A 53 -19.35 -11.31 3.03
N ALA A 54 -19.07 -11.17 1.74
CA ALA A 54 -17.75 -11.48 1.18
C ALA A 54 -16.68 -10.54 1.74
N PHE A 55 -16.96 -9.23 1.87
CA PHE A 55 -16.05 -8.30 2.54
C PHE A 55 -15.86 -8.61 4.02
N ALA A 56 -16.92 -8.93 4.75
CA ALA A 56 -16.81 -9.35 6.15
C ALA A 56 -15.86 -10.53 6.33
N ASN A 57 -15.91 -11.52 5.42
CA ASN A 57 -14.97 -12.63 5.45
C ASN A 57 -13.50 -12.20 5.23
N LEU A 58 -13.24 -11.20 4.38
CA LEU A 58 -11.88 -10.66 4.17
C LEU A 58 -11.40 -9.86 5.39
N ILE A 59 -12.30 -9.11 6.05
CA ILE A 59 -12.03 -8.39 7.30
C ILE A 59 -11.73 -9.38 8.43
N ASP A 60 -12.57 -10.39 8.61
CA ASP A 60 -12.39 -11.43 9.62
C ASP A 60 -11.08 -12.23 9.42
N ALA A 61 -10.66 -12.39 8.17
CA ALA A 61 -9.38 -12.99 7.81
C ALA A 61 -8.17 -12.04 8.01
N GLY A 62 -8.41 -10.79 8.41
CA GLY A 62 -7.36 -9.79 8.61
C GLY A 62 -6.74 -9.26 7.31
N LEU A 63 -7.37 -9.53 6.16
CA LEU A 63 -6.84 -9.12 4.86
C LEU A 63 -7.21 -7.67 4.49
N VAL A 64 -8.34 -7.15 4.97
CA VAL A 64 -8.76 -5.76 4.72
C VAL A 64 -8.41 -4.90 5.92
N HIS A 65 -7.57 -3.88 5.70
CA HIS A 65 -7.04 -3.01 6.75
C HIS A 65 -7.77 -1.69 6.92
N ASP A 66 -8.25 -1.13 5.82
CA ASP A 66 -8.99 0.13 5.81
C ASP A 66 -10.06 0.11 4.71
N MET A 67 -11.20 0.74 4.99
CA MET A 67 -12.23 1.00 4.00
C MET A 67 -12.66 2.46 4.05
N PHE A 68 -12.84 3.05 2.88
CA PHE A 68 -13.29 4.42 2.71
C PHE A 68 -14.52 4.45 1.80
N VAL A 69 -15.47 5.30 2.13
CA VAL A 69 -16.71 5.48 1.36
C VAL A 69 -16.70 6.85 0.72
N SER A 70 -16.81 6.90 -0.59
CA SER A 70 -16.97 8.12 -1.37
C SER A 70 -18.35 8.21 -2.00
N GLU A 71 -18.76 9.42 -2.34
CA GLU A 71 -19.98 9.63 -3.12
C GLU A 71 -19.77 9.12 -4.55
N SER A 72 -20.78 8.40 -5.08
CA SER A 72 -20.82 7.94 -6.45
C SER A 72 -22.28 7.79 -6.91
N PHE A 73 -22.48 7.52 -8.18
CA PHE A 73 -23.81 7.40 -8.80
C PHE A 73 -23.87 6.17 -9.71
N ILE A 74 -25.06 5.56 -9.76
CA ILE A 74 -25.44 4.57 -10.77
C ILE A 74 -26.62 5.19 -11.53
N GLY A 75 -26.39 5.62 -12.76
CA GLY A 75 -27.33 6.51 -13.46
C GLY A 75 -27.57 7.78 -12.64
N ASP A 76 -28.82 8.13 -12.39
CA ASP A 76 -29.20 9.30 -11.57
C ASP A 76 -29.30 9.01 -10.07
N LYS A 77 -29.08 7.75 -9.66
CA LYS A 77 -29.21 7.35 -8.25
C LYS A 77 -27.88 7.44 -7.52
N LYS A 78 -27.88 8.06 -6.33
CA LYS A 78 -26.72 8.12 -5.48
C LYS A 78 -26.45 6.72 -4.88
N PHE A 79 -25.30 6.17 -5.23
CA PHE A 79 -24.80 4.91 -4.71
C PHE A 79 -23.36 5.12 -4.21
N PRO A 80 -23.09 4.89 -2.91
CA PRO A 80 -21.74 5.04 -2.38
C PRO A 80 -20.80 4.00 -2.99
N MET A 81 -19.56 4.41 -3.24
CA MET A 81 -18.48 3.56 -3.70
C MET A 81 -17.45 3.40 -2.59
N ILE A 82 -16.88 2.21 -2.49
CA ILE A 82 -15.81 1.93 -1.54
C ILE A 82 -14.45 1.95 -2.24
N LYS A 83 -13.46 2.47 -1.53
CA LYS A 83 -12.04 2.22 -1.75
C LYS A 83 -11.52 1.49 -0.52
N PHE A 84 -10.59 0.57 -0.67
CA PHE A 84 -10.13 -0.23 0.45
C PHE A 84 -8.66 -0.59 0.33
N VAL A 85 -8.08 -0.96 1.46
CA VAL A 85 -6.71 -1.46 1.54
C VAL A 85 -6.75 -2.93 1.87
N ILE A 86 -6.10 -3.74 1.04
CA ILE A 86 -6.04 -5.20 1.19
C ILE A 86 -4.58 -5.66 1.24
N GLU A 87 -4.28 -6.61 2.11
CA GLU A 87 -2.96 -7.25 2.21
C GLU A 87 -2.85 -8.42 1.25
N ALA A 88 -1.75 -8.47 0.49
CA ALA A 88 -1.48 -9.55 -0.45
C ALA A 88 0.02 -9.64 -0.77
N ASP A 89 0.44 -10.79 -1.31
CA ASP A 89 1.84 -11.02 -1.70
C ASP A 89 2.21 -10.36 -3.04
N SER A 90 1.21 -9.98 -3.84
CA SER A 90 1.39 -9.35 -5.15
C SER A 90 0.09 -8.70 -5.65
N GLU A 91 0.21 -7.81 -6.64
CA GLU A 91 -0.96 -7.27 -7.35
C GLU A 91 -1.83 -8.37 -7.99
N GLN A 92 -1.19 -9.43 -8.52
CA GLN A 92 -1.92 -10.56 -9.08
C GLN A 92 -2.75 -11.27 -7.99
N HIS A 93 -2.20 -11.46 -6.79
CA HIS A 93 -2.95 -12.01 -5.66
C HIS A 93 -4.11 -11.11 -5.22
N VAL A 94 -3.93 -9.78 -5.24
CA VAL A 94 -5.05 -8.83 -5.04
C VAL A 94 -6.16 -9.09 -6.05
N ARG A 95 -5.83 -9.18 -7.35
CA ARG A 95 -6.81 -9.44 -8.42
C ARG A 95 -7.56 -10.75 -8.23
N GLU A 96 -6.90 -11.78 -7.75
CA GLU A 96 -7.51 -13.07 -7.42
C GLU A 96 -8.49 -12.97 -6.23
N LEU A 97 -8.09 -12.29 -5.15
CA LEU A 97 -8.95 -12.06 -3.98
C LEU A 97 -10.21 -11.27 -4.35
N ILE A 98 -10.05 -10.15 -5.05
CA ILE A 98 -11.19 -9.29 -5.40
C ILE A 98 -12.03 -9.85 -6.55
N GLY A 99 -11.44 -10.62 -7.45
CA GLY A 99 -12.14 -11.26 -8.58
C GLY A 99 -13.25 -12.22 -8.13
N ASN A 100 -13.14 -12.76 -6.93
CA ASN A 100 -14.15 -13.61 -6.31
C ASN A 100 -15.27 -12.83 -5.59
N LEU A 101 -15.14 -11.50 -5.48
CA LEU A 101 -16.18 -10.68 -4.86
C LEU A 101 -17.42 -10.62 -5.77
N PRO A 102 -18.66 -10.69 -5.21
CA PRO A 102 -19.89 -10.74 -6.00
C PRO A 102 -20.07 -9.60 -7.01
N PHE A 103 -19.67 -8.38 -6.67
CA PHE A 103 -19.77 -7.26 -7.60
C PHE A 103 -18.80 -7.38 -8.78
N GLN A 104 -17.59 -7.87 -8.54
CA GLN A 104 -16.62 -8.10 -9.60
C GLN A 104 -17.03 -9.29 -10.48
N PHE A 105 -17.43 -10.41 -9.85
CA PHE A 105 -17.88 -11.60 -10.56
C PHE A 105 -19.11 -11.34 -11.45
N LYS A 106 -20.04 -10.46 -11.00
CA LYS A 106 -21.22 -10.05 -11.77
C LYS A 106 -20.97 -8.89 -12.72
N GLU A 107 -19.73 -8.47 -12.87
CA GLU A 107 -19.34 -7.33 -13.71
C GLU A 107 -20.06 -6.00 -13.38
N LEU A 108 -20.50 -5.82 -12.13
CA LEU A 108 -21.16 -4.60 -11.68
C LEU A 108 -20.18 -3.46 -11.42
N VAL A 109 -18.92 -3.80 -11.14
CA VAL A 109 -17.83 -2.85 -10.92
C VAL A 109 -16.62 -3.22 -11.77
N GLU A 110 -15.77 -2.24 -12.00
CA GLU A 110 -14.43 -2.42 -12.56
C GLU A 110 -13.37 -1.92 -11.57
N VAL A 111 -12.23 -2.57 -11.56
CA VAL A 111 -11.07 -2.12 -10.80
C VAL A 111 -10.36 -1.04 -11.62
N THR A 112 -10.35 0.18 -11.10
CA THR A 112 -9.72 1.33 -11.78
C THR A 112 -8.25 1.48 -11.39
N GLU A 113 -7.88 1.04 -10.18
CA GLU A 113 -6.51 1.13 -9.70
C GLU A 113 -6.23 0.04 -8.66
N ILE A 114 -5.03 -0.54 -8.72
CA ILE A 114 -4.40 -1.30 -7.64
C ILE A 114 -3.01 -0.70 -7.46
N ARG A 115 -2.71 -0.24 -6.24
CA ARG A 115 -1.45 0.42 -5.93
C ARG A 115 -0.82 -0.21 -4.70
N ASP A 116 0.42 -0.66 -4.80
CA ASP A 116 1.24 -1.04 -3.65
C ASP A 116 1.54 0.21 -2.81
N ILE A 117 1.08 0.23 -1.56
CA ILE A 117 1.28 1.31 -0.59
C ILE A 117 2.17 0.92 0.58
N GLY A 118 2.76 -0.29 0.53
CA GLY A 118 3.71 -0.80 1.52
C GLY A 118 3.04 -1.35 2.77
N ASN A 119 3.61 -1.12 3.94
CA ASN A 119 3.11 -1.64 5.21
C ASN A 119 2.38 -0.57 6.01
N LYS A 120 1.28 -0.94 6.65
CA LYS A 120 0.54 -0.05 7.54
C LYS A 120 1.43 0.34 8.72
N TRP A 121 1.58 1.63 8.92
CA TRP A 121 2.45 2.17 9.96
C TRP A 121 1.68 2.82 11.10
N LEU A 122 0.63 3.61 10.76
CA LEU A 122 -0.20 4.30 11.75
C LEU A 122 -1.68 4.06 11.45
N ASN A 123 -2.49 4.03 12.50
CA ASN A 123 -3.93 3.93 12.40
C ASN A 123 -4.62 4.84 13.42
N THR A 124 -5.70 5.50 13.00
CA THR A 124 -6.61 6.23 13.87
C THR A 124 -8.05 5.94 13.45
N ASP A 125 -8.90 5.66 14.40
CA ASP A 125 -10.31 5.31 14.15
C ASP A 125 -11.16 6.58 14.10
N VAL A 126 -11.23 7.19 12.91
CA VAL A 126 -12.01 8.43 12.70
C VAL A 126 -12.77 8.34 11.39
N ALA A 127 -14.11 8.48 11.44
CA ALA A 127 -14.98 8.48 10.27
C ALA A 127 -15.14 9.89 9.68
N PHE A 128 -14.08 10.43 9.08
CA PHE A 128 -14.10 11.71 8.37
C PHE A 128 -13.68 11.57 6.92
N LYS A 129 -13.88 12.63 6.11
CA LYS A 129 -13.41 12.66 4.72
C LYS A 129 -11.88 12.66 4.69
N ASN A 130 -11.32 11.73 3.93
CA ASN A 130 -9.88 11.53 3.80
C ASN A 130 -9.43 11.76 2.36
N TYR A 131 -8.16 12.15 2.24
CA TYR A 131 -7.43 12.22 0.98
C TYR A 131 -6.21 11.31 1.08
N ALA A 132 -6.03 10.44 0.08
CA ALA A 132 -4.77 9.73 -0.09
C ALA A 132 -3.71 10.73 -0.52
N VAL A 133 -2.59 10.71 0.15
CA VAL A 133 -1.39 11.46 -0.20
C VAL A 133 -0.25 10.46 -0.29
N GLU A 134 0.36 10.36 -1.47
CA GLU A 134 1.56 9.56 -1.68
C GLU A 134 2.73 10.48 -2.01
N LEU A 135 3.83 10.30 -1.28
CA LEU A 135 5.07 11.03 -1.49
C LEU A 135 6.04 10.16 -2.27
N ALA A 136 6.53 10.67 -3.39
CA ALA A 136 7.56 10.04 -4.21
C ALA A 136 8.82 10.92 -4.27
N TRP A 137 9.97 10.34 -3.97
CA TRP A 137 11.24 11.05 -4.02
C TRP A 137 11.69 11.27 -5.46
N THR A 138 12.15 12.48 -5.72
CA THR A 138 12.98 12.81 -6.89
C THR A 138 14.43 12.52 -6.58
N GLU A 139 15.31 12.58 -7.59
CA GLU A 139 16.73 12.30 -7.39
C GLU A 139 17.40 13.38 -6.51
N PRO A 140 17.88 13.05 -5.30
CA PRO A 140 18.49 14.03 -4.41
C PRO A 140 20.00 14.12 -4.64
N GLU A 141 20.50 15.35 -4.73
CA GLU A 141 21.93 15.62 -4.94
C GLU A 141 22.81 15.31 -3.72
N ASN A 142 22.25 15.37 -2.49
CA ASN A 142 23.02 15.21 -1.24
C ASN A 142 22.35 14.27 -0.24
N GLN A 143 22.97 13.11 -0.04
CA GLN A 143 22.44 12.05 0.83
C GLN A 143 22.32 12.46 2.29
N PHE A 144 23.28 13.23 2.84
CA PHE A 144 23.25 13.60 4.25
C PHE A 144 22.08 14.53 4.59
N ILE A 145 21.78 15.47 3.70
CA ILE A 145 20.62 16.36 3.86
C ILE A 145 19.32 15.55 3.79
N VAL A 146 19.26 14.57 2.91
CA VAL A 146 18.08 13.72 2.74
C VAL A 146 17.80 12.88 3.99
N ASP A 147 18.82 12.30 4.61
CA ASP A 147 18.66 11.48 5.82
C ASP A 147 18.13 12.33 7.00
N GLU A 148 18.56 13.58 7.12
CA GLU A 148 18.03 14.53 8.09
C GLU A 148 16.57 14.88 7.80
N ILE A 149 16.25 15.18 6.53
CA ILE A 149 14.89 15.49 6.07
C ILE A 149 13.96 14.32 6.34
N ILE A 150 14.37 13.08 6.03
CA ILE A 150 13.59 11.87 6.30
C ILE A 150 13.25 11.77 7.79
N SER A 151 14.23 11.97 8.66
CA SER A 151 14.00 11.90 10.11
C SER A 151 13.01 12.96 10.60
N GLN A 152 13.13 14.19 10.11
CA GLN A 152 12.22 15.29 10.47
C GLN A 152 10.80 15.04 9.93
N ASP A 153 10.67 14.57 8.70
CA ASP A 153 9.38 14.31 8.07
C ASP A 153 8.67 13.10 8.71
N LEU A 154 9.40 12.04 9.08
CA LEU A 154 8.85 10.93 9.86
C LEU A 154 8.28 11.40 11.19
N GLN A 155 9.00 12.26 11.92
CA GLN A 155 8.51 12.82 13.17
C GLN A 155 7.26 13.68 12.94
N MET A 156 7.24 14.47 11.87
CA MET A 156 6.07 15.29 11.52
C MET A 156 4.83 14.44 11.23
N VAL A 157 4.99 13.32 10.52
CA VAL A 157 3.89 12.38 10.25
C VAL A 157 3.36 11.74 11.54
N VAL A 158 4.26 11.38 12.49
CA VAL A 158 3.86 10.90 13.82
C VAL A 158 3.06 11.97 14.58
N ASP A 159 3.54 13.21 14.57
CA ASP A 159 2.86 14.34 15.25
C ASP A 159 1.48 14.60 14.62
N TRP A 160 1.36 14.56 13.31
CA TRP A 160 0.07 14.70 12.62
C TRP A 160 -0.90 13.56 12.94
N SER A 161 -0.40 12.34 13.12
CA SER A 161 -1.23 11.23 13.57
C SER A 161 -1.73 11.46 15.00
N ALA A 162 -0.86 11.90 15.91
CA ALA A 162 -1.24 12.24 17.28
C ALA A 162 -2.24 13.39 17.37
N GLN A 163 -2.21 14.32 16.40
CA GLN A 163 -3.17 15.44 16.27
C GLN A 163 -4.46 15.06 15.55
N GLY A 164 -4.58 13.81 15.04
CA GLY A 164 -5.74 13.36 14.28
C GLY A 164 -5.83 13.94 12.86
N VAL A 165 -4.75 14.50 12.33
CA VAL A 165 -4.66 14.97 10.93
C VAL A 165 -4.53 13.81 9.97
N ILE A 166 -3.80 12.77 10.36
CA ILE A 166 -3.61 11.54 9.62
C ILE A 166 -4.41 10.41 10.27
N THR A 167 -5.18 9.67 9.49
CA THR A 167 -6.00 8.54 9.97
C THR A 167 -5.38 7.18 9.67
N SER A 168 -4.48 7.10 8.70
CA SER A 168 -3.66 5.91 8.39
C SER A 168 -2.39 6.37 7.71
N ALA A 169 -1.29 5.65 7.94
CA ALA A 169 -0.06 5.82 7.19
C ALA A 169 0.58 4.47 6.88
N TYR A 170 1.11 4.37 5.68
CA TYR A 170 1.80 3.20 5.15
C TYR A 170 3.19 3.62 4.70
N LEU A 171 4.14 2.71 4.81
CA LEU A 171 5.53 2.95 4.48
C LEU A 171 6.04 1.84 3.55
N LYS A 172 6.60 2.24 2.42
CA LYS A 172 7.40 1.37 1.56
C LYS A 172 8.74 2.02 1.24
N HIS A 173 9.60 1.32 0.51
CA HIS A 173 10.90 1.83 0.11
C HIS A 173 10.97 1.95 -1.41
N GLN A 174 11.47 3.09 -1.88
CA GLN A 174 11.80 3.35 -3.27
C GLN A 174 13.30 3.15 -3.48
N GLU A 175 13.67 2.40 -4.50
CA GLU A 175 15.05 2.35 -4.98
C GLU A 175 15.25 3.43 -6.04
N ILE A 176 16.19 4.35 -5.78
CA ILE A 176 16.57 5.38 -6.72
C ILE A 176 17.89 4.96 -7.37
N ALA A 177 17.86 4.72 -8.67
CA ALA A 177 19.04 4.36 -9.45
C ALA A 177 20.07 5.50 -9.40
N GLN A 178 21.36 5.15 -9.31
CA GLN A 178 22.45 6.12 -9.40
C GLN A 178 22.95 6.20 -10.83
N GLU A 179 23.32 7.40 -11.29
CA GLU A 179 23.84 7.60 -12.64
C GLU A 179 25.16 6.86 -12.92
N LYS A 180 25.95 6.56 -11.88
CA LYS A 180 27.24 5.89 -12.03
C LYS A 180 27.10 4.37 -11.93
N PRO A 181 27.62 3.59 -12.89
CA PRO A 181 27.41 2.13 -13.00
C PRO A 181 27.84 1.28 -11.80
N ASN A 182 28.63 1.83 -10.86
CA ASN A 182 29.17 1.11 -9.70
C ASN A 182 28.67 1.64 -8.35
N GLN A 183 27.69 2.54 -8.34
CA GLN A 183 27.06 3.02 -7.11
C GLN A 183 25.84 2.16 -6.78
N LYS A 184 25.69 1.81 -5.50
CA LYS A 184 24.47 1.14 -5.00
C LYS A 184 23.27 2.08 -5.14
N ALA A 185 22.13 1.51 -5.53
CA ALA A 185 20.87 2.23 -5.48
C ALA A 185 20.65 2.82 -4.09
N MET A 186 20.16 4.03 -4.03
CA MET A 186 19.71 4.64 -2.77
C MET A 186 18.32 4.16 -2.44
N ILE A 187 18.09 3.85 -1.17
CA ILE A 187 16.76 3.46 -0.67
C ILE A 187 16.16 4.65 0.06
N ARG A 188 14.93 5.02 -0.29
CA ARG A 188 14.17 6.12 0.31
C ARG A 188 12.80 5.65 0.74
N PRO A 189 12.29 6.11 1.90
CA PRO A 189 10.94 5.80 2.32
C PRO A 189 9.92 6.57 1.47
N ILE A 190 8.90 5.88 1.01
CA ILE A 190 7.70 6.48 0.45
C ILE A 190 6.61 6.42 1.50
N TYR A 191 5.96 7.55 1.77
CA TYR A 191 4.80 7.61 2.65
C TYR A 191 3.53 7.63 1.82
N SER A 192 2.60 6.72 2.16
CA SER A 192 1.22 6.77 1.69
C SER A 192 0.33 7.06 2.89
N MET A 193 -0.36 8.20 2.91
CA MET A 193 -1.09 8.68 4.07
C MET A 193 -2.55 8.94 3.71
N ALA A 194 -3.46 8.68 4.65
CA ALA A 194 -4.82 9.16 4.61
C ALA A 194 -4.93 10.41 5.48
N ILE A 195 -5.07 11.58 4.87
CA ILE A 195 -5.14 12.89 5.53
C ILE A 195 -6.58 13.35 5.61
N LEU A 196 -7.03 13.81 6.80
CA LEU A 196 -8.30 14.48 7.00
C LEU A 196 -8.25 15.89 6.40
N ALA A 197 -9.13 16.17 5.44
CA ALA A 197 -9.21 17.49 4.84
C ALA A 197 -10.61 17.77 4.29
N LYS A 198 -10.96 19.04 4.16
CA LYS A 198 -12.23 19.49 3.56
C LYS A 198 -12.24 19.33 2.04
N ASN A 199 -11.07 19.47 1.41
CA ASN A 199 -10.85 19.38 -0.01
C ASN A 199 -9.39 19.02 -0.33
N GLU A 200 -9.09 18.75 -1.59
CA GLU A 200 -7.75 18.40 -2.06
C GLU A 200 -6.72 19.50 -1.78
N GLU A 201 -7.11 20.79 -1.93
CA GLU A 201 -6.22 21.91 -1.69
C GLU A 201 -5.72 21.94 -0.23
N GLN A 202 -6.61 21.68 0.74
CA GLN A 202 -6.22 21.58 2.14
C GLN A 202 -5.31 20.36 2.38
N ALA A 203 -5.61 19.19 1.78
CA ALA A 203 -4.76 18.01 1.87
C ALA A 203 -3.36 18.28 1.29
N ARG A 204 -3.31 18.95 0.15
CA ARG A 204 -2.06 19.40 -0.49
C ARG A 204 -1.31 20.41 0.41
N GLY A 205 -2.02 21.34 1.03
CA GLY A 205 -1.44 22.29 1.98
C GLY A 205 -0.79 21.62 3.18
N VAL A 206 -1.38 20.53 3.70
CA VAL A 206 -0.77 19.73 4.77
C VAL A 206 0.47 19.01 4.23
N ALA A 207 0.36 18.26 3.14
CA ALA A 207 1.47 17.51 2.57
C ALA A 207 2.67 18.39 2.18
N SER A 208 2.40 19.61 1.71
CA SER A 208 3.43 20.60 1.35
C SER A 208 4.24 21.14 2.56
N GLN A 209 3.84 20.79 3.79
CA GLN A 209 4.64 21.11 4.98
C GLN A 209 5.80 20.14 5.19
N LEU A 210 5.79 18.96 4.57
CA LEU A 210 6.92 18.05 4.60
C LEU A 210 8.18 18.72 4.02
N ASN A 211 9.30 18.56 4.69
CA ASN A 211 10.55 19.18 4.27
C ASN A 211 11.03 18.65 2.91
N ALA A 212 10.82 17.36 2.63
CA ALA A 212 11.11 16.77 1.33
C ALA A 212 10.37 17.50 0.19
N VAL A 213 9.11 17.87 0.41
CA VAL A 213 8.29 18.61 -0.57
C VAL A 213 8.71 20.08 -0.66
N LYS A 214 8.88 20.77 0.48
CA LYS A 214 9.32 22.17 0.54
C LYS A 214 10.63 22.43 -0.17
N LEU A 215 11.55 21.48 -0.06
CA LEU A 215 12.91 21.60 -0.62
C LEU A 215 13.01 21.03 -2.05
N GLY A 216 11.90 20.51 -2.60
CA GLY A 216 11.87 19.98 -3.96
C GLY A 216 12.52 18.62 -4.14
N PHE A 217 12.71 17.86 -3.05
CA PHE A 217 13.27 16.49 -3.09
C PHE A 217 12.20 15.40 -3.26
N ALA A 218 10.92 15.77 -3.12
CA ALA A 218 9.81 14.86 -3.33
C ALA A 218 8.61 15.57 -3.93
N GLU A 219 7.81 14.82 -4.68
CA GLU A 219 6.52 15.21 -5.21
C GLU A 219 5.39 14.49 -4.46
N VAL A 220 4.19 15.08 -4.46
CA VAL A 220 3.01 14.46 -3.86
C VAL A 220 1.91 14.24 -4.88
N MET A 221 1.36 13.03 -4.87
CA MET A 221 0.12 12.68 -5.56
C MET A 221 -1.02 12.67 -4.54
N ILE A 222 -2.17 13.25 -4.91
CA ILE A 222 -3.32 13.36 -4.03
C ILE A 222 -4.57 12.85 -4.73
N SER A 223 -5.38 12.07 -4.03
CA SER A 223 -6.69 11.62 -4.50
C SER A 223 -7.69 11.51 -3.35
N GLU A 224 -8.97 11.75 -3.62
CA GLU A 224 -10.01 11.61 -2.61
C GLU A 224 -10.25 10.13 -2.28
N LEU A 225 -10.27 9.78 -0.98
CA LEU A 225 -10.66 8.47 -0.46
C LEU A 225 -12.11 8.46 0.03
N GLY A 226 -12.62 9.60 0.52
CA GLY A 226 -13.91 9.70 1.18
C GLY A 226 -13.84 9.43 2.68
N PHE A 227 -14.91 8.87 3.24
CA PHE A 227 -15.01 8.62 4.69
C PHE A 227 -14.42 7.26 5.03
N LYS A 228 -13.50 7.25 6.00
CA LYS A 228 -12.98 6.00 6.56
C LYS A 228 -14.06 5.30 7.37
N LEU A 229 -14.21 4.00 7.19
CA LEU A 229 -15.10 3.16 7.98
C LEU A 229 -14.33 2.54 9.15
N GLU A 230 -15.02 2.38 10.26
CA GLU A 230 -14.59 1.50 11.36
C GLU A 230 -14.82 0.04 10.93
N LEU A 231 -13.79 -0.80 11.07
CA LEU A 231 -13.80 -2.22 10.67
C LEU A 231 -13.86 -3.14 11.87
#